data_010143f9ca79999c1238a0b84a6502f0
#
_entry.id   010143f9ca79999c1238a0b84a6502f0
#
_cell.length_a   1.000
_cell.length_b   1.000
_cell.length_c   1.000
_cell.angle_alpha   90.00
_cell.angle_beta   90.00
_cell.angle_gamma   90.00
#
_symmetry.space_group_name_H-M   'P 1'
#
loop_
_entity.id
_entity.type
_entity.pdbx_description
1 polymer ?
#
loop_
_entity_poly.entity_id
_entity_poly.type
_entity_poly.pdbx_seq_one_letter_code
_entity_poly.pdbx_strand_id
1 'polypeptide(L)'
;SSYETSSITGWDYNNARNGGFQKTPFFEQETGPGLILIEGGTFTMGRIEQDVTYENHNVPRRVTVSSFYLDETEISNFHWCEYLYWTGRTYTDFPMIYKKALPDTLAWREKLGFNEKYVDYYLRHPAYRDYPVVGVNWNQASTFCSWRTDRVNEYILIREGVLLMNPNQQNEPFETDAYLAGQYEQGFNPRGQIGDLDPAKGGYDPATQKFNAKEMATRNVRMEDGILLPRYRLPTEAEWEFAAYGLIGNTIDERVIEKRLY
;
A
#
# COMPACT_ATOMS: atom_id res chain seq x y z
N SER A 1 -37.10 13.15 2.06
CA SER A 1 -35.66 13.23 2.27
C SER A 1 -35.07 14.16 1.24
N SER A 2 -34.50 15.27 1.68
CA SER A 2 -33.77 16.17 0.81
C SER A 2 -32.45 15.54 0.45
N TYR A 3 -32.22 15.26 -0.82
CA TYR A 3 -30.92 14.84 -1.32
C TYR A 3 -29.95 16.02 -1.27
N GLU A 4 -28.67 15.72 -1.11
CA GLU A 4 -27.61 16.71 -1.28
C GLU A 4 -27.43 16.98 -2.78
N THR A 5 -27.38 18.25 -3.18
CA THR A 5 -27.28 18.67 -4.58
C THR A 5 -25.86 19.13 -4.94
N SER A 6 -25.46 18.90 -6.17
CA SER A 6 -24.22 19.40 -6.74
C SER A 6 -24.24 20.92 -6.85
N SER A 7 -23.28 21.59 -6.27
CA SER A 7 -23.12 23.06 -6.41
C SER A 7 -22.69 23.50 -7.81
N ILE A 8 -22.28 22.55 -8.67
CA ILE A 8 -21.82 22.84 -10.03
C ILE A 8 -22.93 22.60 -11.07
N THR A 9 -23.67 21.49 -10.90
CA THR A 9 -24.65 21.04 -11.90
C THR A 9 -26.09 21.20 -11.43
N GLY A 10 -26.34 21.35 -10.12
CA GLY A 10 -27.68 21.38 -9.52
C GLY A 10 -28.39 20.03 -9.44
N TRP A 11 -27.73 18.93 -9.84
CA TRP A 11 -28.30 17.58 -9.76
C TRP A 11 -28.10 16.96 -8.37
N ASP A 12 -29.08 16.16 -7.96
CA ASP A 12 -29.01 15.47 -6.68
C ASP A 12 -28.01 14.33 -6.73
N TYR A 13 -27.19 14.21 -5.68
CA TYR A 13 -26.34 13.03 -5.44
C TYR A 13 -27.17 11.86 -4.89
N ASN A 14 -26.68 10.65 -5.08
CA ASN A 14 -27.28 9.42 -4.59
C ASN A 14 -28.74 9.20 -5.03
N ASN A 15 -29.09 9.74 -6.17
CA ASN A 15 -30.45 9.65 -6.73
C ASN A 15 -30.42 8.95 -8.09
N ALA A 16 -30.92 7.71 -8.15
CA ALA A 16 -30.96 6.92 -9.38
C ALA A 16 -31.73 7.61 -10.52
N ARG A 17 -32.72 8.46 -10.21
CA ARG A 17 -33.50 9.21 -11.22
C ARG A 17 -32.63 10.24 -11.94
N ASN A 18 -31.57 10.71 -11.32
CA ASN A 18 -30.65 11.72 -11.84
C ASN A 18 -29.35 11.10 -12.37
N GLY A 19 -29.36 9.83 -12.76
CA GLY A 19 -28.19 9.13 -13.27
C GLY A 19 -27.36 8.41 -12.22
N GLY A 20 -27.74 8.50 -10.95
CA GLY A 20 -27.20 7.64 -9.89
C GLY A 20 -25.77 7.95 -9.45
N PHE A 21 -25.28 9.19 -9.68
CA PHE A 21 -23.96 9.54 -9.18
C PHE A 21 -23.90 9.39 -7.65
N GLN A 22 -23.02 8.50 -7.21
CA GLN A 22 -22.88 8.16 -5.78
C GLN A 22 -21.81 9.06 -5.14
N LYS A 23 -22.24 9.79 -4.12
CA LYS A 23 -21.34 10.51 -3.21
C LYS A 23 -21.26 9.75 -1.91
N THR A 24 -20.09 9.23 -1.61
CA THR A 24 -19.80 8.55 -0.34
C THR A 24 -19.40 9.59 0.71
N PRO A 25 -19.94 9.56 1.93
CA PRO A 25 -19.47 10.43 2.99
C PRO A 25 -18.00 10.11 3.32
N PHE A 26 -17.24 11.17 3.62
CA PHE A 26 -15.87 11.00 4.07
C PHE A 26 -15.84 10.39 5.47
N PHE A 27 -15.08 9.32 5.60
CA PHE A 27 -14.67 8.76 6.88
C PHE A 27 -13.14 8.74 6.91
N GLU A 28 -12.57 9.06 8.06
CA GLU A 28 -11.13 8.93 8.24
C GLU A 28 -10.73 7.47 8.06
N GLN A 29 -9.77 7.23 7.15
CA GLN A 29 -9.26 5.90 6.91
C GLN A 29 -8.36 5.46 8.07
N GLU A 30 -8.40 4.17 8.38
CA GLU A 30 -7.46 3.58 9.33
C GLU A 30 -6.02 3.64 8.78
N THR A 31 -5.06 3.78 9.67
CA THR A 31 -3.65 3.65 9.32
C THR A 31 -3.35 2.21 8.96
N GLY A 32 -2.65 2.01 7.85
CA GLY A 32 -2.22 0.67 7.43
C GLY A 32 -1.32 0.00 8.47
N PRO A 33 -1.35 -1.34 8.57
CA PRO A 33 -0.55 -2.07 9.55
C PRO A 33 0.94 -1.70 9.49
N GLY A 34 1.55 -1.43 10.62
CA GLY A 34 2.97 -1.11 10.77
C GLY A 34 3.36 0.31 10.37
N LEU A 35 2.42 1.12 9.88
CA LEU A 35 2.69 2.48 9.43
C LEU A 35 2.50 3.51 10.53
N ILE A 36 3.34 4.53 10.51
CA ILE A 36 3.21 5.76 11.32
C ILE A 36 3.10 6.96 10.39
N LEU A 37 2.37 7.98 10.81
CA LEU A 37 2.27 9.25 10.09
C LEU A 37 3.53 10.08 10.32
N ILE A 38 4.17 10.47 9.22
CA ILE A 38 5.24 11.47 9.20
C ILE A 38 4.63 12.78 8.70
N GLU A 39 4.58 13.77 9.56
CA GLU A 39 4.12 15.10 9.17
C GLU A 39 5.09 15.72 8.17
N GLY A 40 4.55 16.26 7.08
CA GLY A 40 5.34 16.89 6.02
C GLY A 40 6.01 18.18 6.48
N GLY A 41 7.01 18.61 5.73
CA GLY A 41 7.75 19.83 6.01
C GLY A 41 8.78 20.14 4.95
N THR A 42 9.52 21.22 5.17
CA THR A 42 10.61 21.64 4.29
C THR A 42 11.95 21.42 4.97
N PHE A 43 12.89 20.82 4.29
CA PHE A 43 14.23 20.56 4.80
C PHE A 43 15.28 20.73 3.71
N THR A 44 16.55 20.77 4.12
CA THR A 44 17.68 20.80 3.18
C THR A 44 18.17 19.37 2.97
N MET A 45 17.88 18.83 1.80
CA MET A 45 18.32 17.52 1.34
C MET A 45 19.71 17.61 0.75
N GLY A 46 20.53 16.60 0.95
CA GLY A 46 21.86 16.49 0.36
C GLY A 46 23.00 16.54 1.38
N ARG A 47 24.21 16.27 0.93
CA ARG A 47 25.43 16.24 1.76
C ARG A 47 25.92 17.64 2.03
N ILE A 48 26.05 18.07 3.27
CA ILE A 48 26.40 19.45 3.57
C ILE A 48 27.91 19.66 3.76
N GLU A 49 28.69 18.81 4.42
CA GLU A 49 30.03 19.27 4.82
C GLU A 49 31.19 18.27 4.84
N GLN A 50 31.01 17.02 4.56
CA GLN A 50 32.13 16.05 4.64
C GLN A 50 32.19 15.10 3.46
N ASP A 51 32.16 15.65 2.25
CA ASP A 51 32.54 14.84 1.09
C ASP A 51 34.05 14.82 0.97
N VAL A 52 34.68 13.81 1.61
CA VAL A 52 36.14 13.61 1.57
C VAL A 52 36.63 13.37 0.14
N THR A 53 35.75 12.99 -0.78
CA THR A 53 36.06 12.72 -2.19
C THR A 53 35.82 13.91 -3.12
N TYR A 54 35.23 15.01 -2.63
CA TYR A 54 34.91 16.20 -3.42
C TYR A 54 34.11 15.93 -4.71
N GLU A 55 33.30 14.88 -4.72
CA GLU A 55 32.55 14.48 -5.92
C GLU A 55 31.39 15.41 -6.26
N ASN A 56 30.98 16.30 -5.36
CA ASN A 56 29.94 17.33 -5.51
C ASN A 56 28.64 16.88 -6.20
N HIS A 57 28.32 15.59 -6.16
CA HIS A 57 27.13 15.04 -6.80
C HIS A 57 25.84 15.29 -6.02
N ASN A 58 25.93 15.66 -4.74
CA ASN A 58 24.82 15.91 -3.84
C ASN A 58 24.82 17.36 -3.32
N VAL A 59 24.61 18.30 -4.21
CA VAL A 59 24.50 19.72 -3.83
C VAL A 59 23.29 19.88 -2.91
N PRO A 60 23.44 20.52 -1.74
CA PRO A 60 22.34 20.81 -0.85
C PRO A 60 21.23 21.57 -1.54
N ARG A 61 20.00 21.09 -1.43
CA ARG A 61 18.82 21.72 -2.01
C ARG A 61 17.65 21.71 -1.03
N ARG A 62 16.88 22.78 -1.04
CA ARG A 62 15.66 22.86 -0.23
C ARG A 62 14.54 22.06 -0.89
N VAL A 63 13.95 21.13 -0.15
CA VAL A 63 12.88 20.25 -0.61
C VAL A 63 11.73 20.29 0.37
N THR A 64 10.50 20.37 -0.15
CA THR A 64 9.28 20.24 0.65
C THR A 64 8.70 18.85 0.42
N VAL A 65 8.46 18.14 1.51
CA VAL A 65 7.85 16.81 1.53
C VAL A 65 6.46 16.92 2.11
N SER A 66 5.46 16.36 1.43
CA SER A 66 4.10 16.26 1.96
C SER A 66 4.04 15.22 3.07
N SER A 67 3.05 15.30 3.95
CA SER A 67 2.82 14.26 4.96
C SER A 67 2.61 12.90 4.29
N PHE A 68 3.19 11.86 4.86
CA PHE A 68 3.13 10.49 4.34
C PHE A 68 3.17 9.47 5.47
N TYR A 69 2.82 8.24 5.15
CA TYR A 69 2.95 7.13 6.08
C TYR A 69 4.22 6.34 5.76
N LEU A 70 4.94 5.96 6.80
CA LEU A 70 6.17 5.16 6.71
C LEU A 70 6.09 4.03 7.72
N ASP A 71 6.71 2.89 7.40
CA ASP A 71 6.90 1.84 8.40
C ASP A 71 7.74 2.35 9.57
N GLU A 72 7.34 2.01 10.79
CA GLU A 72 8.07 2.37 12.00
C GLU A 72 9.46 1.73 12.03
N THR A 73 9.57 0.55 11.42
CA THR A 73 10.82 -0.21 11.33
C THR A 73 11.05 -0.69 9.91
N GLU A 74 12.29 -1.04 9.59
CA GLU A 74 12.60 -1.75 8.35
C GLU A 74 11.87 -3.09 8.26
N ILE A 75 11.63 -3.56 7.03
CA ILE A 75 11.03 -4.89 6.81
C ILE A 75 11.98 -5.97 7.33
N SER A 76 11.50 -6.74 8.30
CA SER A 76 12.30 -7.78 8.95
C SER A 76 12.41 -9.06 8.10
N ASN A 77 13.37 -9.90 8.46
CA ASN A 77 13.50 -11.25 7.91
C ASN A 77 12.19 -12.05 8.08
N PHE A 78 11.50 -11.87 9.20
CA PHE A 78 10.24 -12.56 9.46
C PHE A 78 9.13 -12.17 8.48
N HIS A 79 8.96 -10.86 8.22
CA HIS A 79 8.00 -10.37 7.25
C HIS A 79 8.33 -10.83 5.82
N TRP A 80 9.63 -10.88 5.49
CA TRP A 80 10.05 -11.42 4.20
C TRP A 80 9.79 -12.92 4.09
N CYS A 81 10.01 -13.68 5.15
CA CYS A 81 9.67 -15.12 5.20
C CYS A 81 8.16 -15.37 5.08
N GLU A 82 7.31 -14.50 5.65
CA GLU A 82 5.85 -14.53 5.46
C GLU A 82 5.50 -14.37 3.97
N TYR A 83 6.08 -13.38 3.31
CA TYR A 83 5.92 -13.17 1.87
C TYR A 83 6.37 -14.39 1.06
N LEU A 84 7.52 -14.97 1.37
CA LEU A 84 8.03 -16.17 0.72
C LEU A 84 7.11 -17.37 0.92
N TYR A 85 6.62 -17.57 2.15
CA TYR A 85 5.68 -18.65 2.46
C TYR A 85 4.39 -18.51 1.65
N TRP A 86 3.82 -17.30 1.63
CA TRP A 86 2.60 -17.02 0.88
C TRP A 86 2.82 -17.22 -0.62
N THR A 87 3.92 -16.71 -1.18
CA THR A 87 4.27 -16.83 -2.60
C THR A 87 4.43 -18.31 -3.01
N GLY A 88 5.14 -19.10 -2.22
CA GLY A 88 5.35 -20.53 -2.50
C GLY A 88 4.07 -21.36 -2.41
N ARG A 89 3.16 -20.98 -1.52
CA ARG A 89 1.86 -21.65 -1.36
C ARG A 89 0.88 -21.28 -2.47
N THR A 90 0.91 -20.04 -2.93
CA THR A 90 -0.03 -19.51 -3.91
C THR A 90 0.36 -19.87 -5.33
N TYR A 91 1.60 -19.63 -5.71
CA TYR A 91 2.06 -19.83 -7.10
C TYR A 91 2.70 -21.21 -7.32
N THR A 92 1.92 -22.28 -7.09
CA THR A 92 2.41 -23.65 -7.19
C THR A 92 2.85 -24.03 -8.61
N ASP A 93 2.17 -23.53 -9.63
CA ASP A 93 2.48 -23.81 -11.03
C ASP A 93 3.58 -22.88 -11.58
N PHE A 94 3.94 -21.86 -10.83
CA PHE A 94 4.94 -20.86 -11.24
C PHE A 94 6.09 -20.75 -10.23
N PRO A 95 6.89 -21.81 -9.99
CA PRO A 95 7.93 -21.82 -8.95
C PRO A 95 9.02 -20.76 -9.18
N MET A 96 9.11 -20.19 -10.37
CA MET A 96 10.06 -19.10 -10.65
C MET A 96 9.69 -17.81 -9.92
N ILE A 97 8.41 -17.58 -9.58
CA ILE A 97 7.99 -16.41 -8.80
C ILE A 97 8.62 -16.48 -7.40
N TYR A 98 8.50 -17.63 -6.75
CA TYR A 98 9.15 -17.88 -5.46
C TYR A 98 10.68 -17.72 -5.53
N LYS A 99 11.31 -18.32 -6.56
CA LYS A 99 12.78 -18.24 -6.72
C LYS A 99 13.26 -16.80 -6.91
N LYS A 100 12.51 -15.97 -7.66
CA LYS A 100 12.82 -14.54 -7.85
C LYS A 100 12.60 -13.70 -6.60
N ALA A 101 11.77 -14.15 -5.66
CA ALA A 101 11.53 -13.47 -4.40
C ALA A 101 12.60 -13.78 -3.33
N LEU A 102 13.43 -14.81 -3.54
CA LEU A 102 14.50 -15.16 -2.58
C LEU A 102 15.55 -14.06 -2.53
N PRO A 103 15.92 -13.58 -1.32
CA PRO A 103 17.05 -12.69 -1.15
C PRO A 103 18.37 -13.34 -1.56
N ASP A 104 19.31 -12.54 -2.02
CA ASP A 104 20.67 -13.00 -2.27
C ASP A 104 21.43 -13.10 -0.95
N THR A 105 21.55 -14.32 -0.41
CA THR A 105 22.28 -14.56 0.82
C THR A 105 23.80 -14.42 0.67
N LEU A 106 24.31 -14.46 -0.58
CA LEU A 106 25.73 -14.27 -0.86
C LEU A 106 26.18 -12.81 -0.66
N ALA A 107 25.23 -11.88 -0.50
CA ALA A 107 25.52 -10.49 -0.14
C ALA A 107 26.38 -10.37 1.16
N TRP A 108 26.34 -11.39 2.02
CA TRP A 108 27.15 -11.45 3.23
C TRP A 108 28.61 -11.87 3.00
N ARG A 109 28.96 -12.38 1.81
CA ARG A 109 30.33 -12.84 1.54
C ARG A 109 31.26 -11.69 1.25
N GLU A 110 32.28 -11.57 2.07
CA GLU A 110 33.41 -10.67 1.86
C GLU A 110 34.72 -11.47 1.78
N LYS A 111 35.68 -10.97 0.97
CA LYS A 111 36.95 -11.69 0.71
C LYS A 111 37.77 -11.99 1.96
N LEU A 112 37.63 -11.17 3.01
CA LEU A 112 38.38 -11.28 4.26
C LEU A 112 37.50 -11.44 5.50
N GLY A 113 36.17 -11.53 5.31
CA GLY A 113 35.22 -11.67 6.39
C GLY A 113 34.76 -13.12 6.57
N PHE A 114 34.73 -13.59 7.81
CA PHE A 114 34.16 -14.91 8.15
C PHE A 114 32.65 -14.77 8.41
N ASN A 115 31.88 -14.57 7.33
CA ASN A 115 30.45 -14.29 7.39
C ASN A 115 29.55 -15.46 6.93
N GLU A 116 30.11 -16.67 6.75
CA GLU A 116 29.33 -17.82 6.24
C GLU A 116 28.12 -18.16 7.13
N LYS A 117 28.17 -17.95 8.43
CA LYS A 117 27.03 -18.13 9.32
C LYS A 117 25.85 -17.24 8.97
N TYR A 118 26.08 -16.05 8.42
CA TYR A 118 25.02 -15.16 7.96
C TYR A 118 24.47 -15.59 6.60
N VAL A 119 25.33 -16.12 5.72
CA VAL A 119 24.89 -16.70 4.44
C VAL A 119 23.88 -17.82 4.68
N ASP A 120 24.14 -18.69 5.65
CA ASP A 120 23.32 -19.88 5.90
C ASP A 120 22.09 -19.61 6.77
N TYR A 121 22.22 -18.73 7.76
CA TYR A 121 21.24 -18.65 8.85
C TYR A 121 20.50 -17.30 8.96
N TYR A 122 21.04 -16.20 8.45
CA TYR A 122 20.53 -14.87 8.72
C TYR A 122 19.04 -14.70 8.35
N LEU A 123 18.61 -15.19 7.19
CA LEU A 123 17.22 -15.01 6.75
C LEU A 123 16.22 -15.81 7.58
N ARG A 124 16.57 -17.02 8.02
CA ARG A 124 15.59 -17.98 8.54
C ARG A 124 15.76 -18.35 10.00
N HIS A 125 16.90 -18.08 10.61
CA HIS A 125 17.13 -18.46 11.99
C HIS A 125 16.39 -17.51 12.94
N PRO A 126 15.67 -18.02 13.97
CA PRO A 126 14.87 -17.21 14.89
C PRO A 126 15.63 -16.08 15.59
N ALA A 127 16.95 -16.23 15.79
CA ALA A 127 17.78 -15.18 16.40
C ALA A 127 17.86 -13.90 15.57
N TYR A 128 17.66 -13.98 14.26
CA TYR A 128 17.73 -12.84 13.33
C TYR A 128 16.35 -12.46 12.77
N ARG A 129 15.29 -13.04 13.31
CA ARG A 129 13.91 -12.89 12.84
C ARG A 129 13.48 -11.43 12.71
N ASP A 130 13.79 -10.64 13.72
CA ASP A 130 13.36 -9.25 13.84
C ASP A 130 14.41 -8.25 13.29
N TYR A 131 15.50 -8.78 12.67
CA TYR A 131 16.50 -7.96 11.98
C TYR A 131 16.06 -7.65 10.55
N PRO A 132 16.55 -6.53 9.96
CA PRO A 132 16.19 -6.13 8.59
C PRO A 132 16.53 -7.20 7.56
N VAL A 133 15.70 -7.40 6.56
CA VAL A 133 16.03 -8.28 5.44
C VAL A 133 17.16 -7.69 4.61
N VAL A 134 18.13 -8.52 4.24
CA VAL A 134 19.32 -8.15 3.47
C VAL A 134 19.41 -8.98 2.19
N GLY A 135 20.04 -8.43 1.15
CA GLY A 135 20.22 -9.12 -0.13
C GLY A 135 18.97 -9.03 -1.04
N VAL A 136 18.14 -8.04 -0.85
CA VAL A 136 16.98 -7.74 -1.71
C VAL A 136 17.29 -6.58 -2.65
N ASN A 137 16.88 -6.71 -3.89
CA ASN A 137 17.00 -5.64 -4.88
C ASN A 137 15.71 -4.80 -4.98
N TRP A 138 15.77 -3.69 -5.72
CA TRP A 138 14.66 -2.77 -5.88
C TRP A 138 13.39 -3.43 -6.45
N ASN A 139 13.53 -4.32 -7.43
CA ASN A 139 12.38 -5.02 -8.03
C ASN A 139 11.71 -5.95 -7.01
N GLN A 140 12.50 -6.68 -6.23
CA GLN A 140 12.00 -7.55 -5.16
C GLN A 140 11.26 -6.73 -4.10
N ALA A 141 11.83 -5.62 -3.65
CA ALA A 141 11.22 -4.73 -2.68
C ALA A 141 9.91 -4.10 -3.20
N SER A 142 9.89 -3.68 -4.47
CA SER A 142 8.68 -3.14 -5.10
C SER A 142 7.58 -4.21 -5.23
N THR A 143 7.93 -5.44 -5.59
CA THR A 143 6.98 -6.56 -5.66
C THR A 143 6.44 -6.91 -4.27
N PHE A 144 7.26 -6.86 -3.24
CA PHE A 144 6.82 -7.01 -1.86
C PHE A 144 5.78 -5.93 -1.47
N CYS A 145 6.01 -4.67 -1.84
CA CYS A 145 5.05 -3.59 -1.59
C CYS A 145 3.69 -3.86 -2.28
N SER A 146 3.70 -4.34 -3.52
CA SER A 146 2.48 -4.73 -4.23
C SER A 146 1.76 -5.88 -3.54
N TRP A 147 2.48 -6.95 -3.20
CA TRP A 147 1.94 -8.07 -2.44
C TRP A 147 1.31 -7.62 -1.11
N ARG A 148 2.00 -6.75 -0.36
CA ARG A 148 1.50 -6.22 0.90
C ARG A 148 0.21 -5.42 0.69
N THR A 149 0.14 -4.59 -0.34
CA THR A 149 -1.07 -3.86 -0.73
C THR A 149 -2.25 -4.80 -0.92
N ASP A 150 -2.04 -5.86 -1.67
CA ASP A 150 -3.08 -6.84 -1.98
C ASP A 150 -3.55 -7.58 -0.73
N ARG A 151 -2.62 -8.01 0.13
CA ARG A 151 -2.98 -8.70 1.38
C ARG A 151 -3.74 -7.81 2.34
N VAL A 152 -3.32 -6.54 2.48
CA VAL A 152 -4.00 -5.58 3.36
C VAL A 152 -5.41 -5.28 2.86
N ASN A 153 -5.56 -4.98 1.57
CA ASN A 153 -6.87 -4.66 0.99
C ASN A 153 -7.81 -5.86 0.97
N GLU A 154 -7.31 -7.06 0.69
CA GLU A 154 -8.10 -8.29 0.80
C GLU A 154 -8.62 -8.48 2.22
N TYR A 155 -7.75 -8.33 3.22
CA TYR A 155 -8.14 -8.45 4.62
C TYR A 155 -9.23 -7.43 4.99
N ILE A 156 -9.09 -6.18 4.55
CA ILE A 156 -10.11 -5.13 4.76
C ILE A 156 -11.44 -5.54 4.13
N LEU A 157 -11.45 -5.98 2.87
CA LEU A 157 -12.67 -6.39 2.18
C LEU A 157 -13.35 -7.59 2.83
N ILE A 158 -12.58 -8.54 3.37
CA ILE A 158 -13.11 -9.68 4.13
C ILE A 158 -13.70 -9.20 5.45
N ARG A 159 -13.00 -8.33 6.18
CA ARG A 159 -13.47 -7.77 7.45
C ARG A 159 -14.75 -6.95 7.27
N GLU A 160 -14.85 -6.17 6.23
CA GLU A 160 -16.04 -5.39 5.88
C GLU A 160 -17.17 -6.28 5.28
N GLY A 161 -16.91 -7.56 5.13
CA GLY A 161 -17.90 -8.54 4.64
C GLY A 161 -18.18 -8.47 3.14
N VAL A 162 -17.34 -7.76 2.36
CA VAL A 162 -17.47 -7.65 0.90
C VAL A 162 -16.97 -8.92 0.20
N LEU A 163 -15.88 -9.49 0.70
CA LEU A 163 -15.34 -10.76 0.24
C LEU A 163 -15.47 -11.86 1.30
N LEU A 164 -15.52 -13.09 0.83
CA LEU A 164 -15.41 -14.28 1.66
C LEU A 164 -13.94 -14.70 1.74
N MET A 165 -13.53 -15.20 2.91
CA MET A 165 -12.20 -15.78 3.09
C MET A 165 -12.01 -16.97 2.14
N ASN A 166 -11.00 -16.89 1.27
CA ASN A 166 -10.59 -17.99 0.42
C ASN A 166 -9.17 -18.45 0.79
N PRO A 167 -9.00 -19.56 1.51
CA PRO A 167 -7.69 -20.07 1.89
C PRO A 167 -6.94 -20.72 0.71
N ASN A 168 -7.61 -21.01 -0.39
CA ASN A 168 -7.09 -21.78 -1.54
C ASN A 168 -6.97 -20.89 -2.79
N GLN A 169 -6.21 -19.83 -2.71
CA GLN A 169 -5.96 -18.91 -3.84
C GLN A 169 -4.80 -19.41 -4.73
N GLN A 170 -4.87 -20.65 -5.21
CA GLN A 170 -3.82 -21.22 -6.04
C GLN A 170 -3.79 -20.57 -7.42
N ASN A 171 -2.66 -19.98 -7.78
CA ASN A 171 -2.35 -19.32 -9.05
C ASN A 171 -3.23 -18.09 -9.43
N GLU A 172 -4.27 -17.82 -8.67
CA GLU A 172 -5.20 -16.70 -8.88
C GLU A 172 -5.46 -15.96 -7.56
N PRO A 173 -4.44 -15.33 -6.96
CA PRO A 173 -4.62 -14.59 -5.72
C PRO A 173 -5.45 -13.33 -5.93
N PHE A 174 -5.95 -12.80 -4.82
CA PHE A 174 -6.54 -11.47 -4.83
C PHE A 174 -5.47 -10.44 -5.22
N GLU A 175 -5.79 -9.62 -6.20
CA GLU A 175 -5.01 -8.45 -6.62
C GLU A 175 -5.90 -7.22 -6.59
N THR A 176 -5.46 -6.18 -5.89
CA THR A 176 -6.24 -4.94 -5.71
C THR A 176 -6.59 -4.28 -7.05
N ASP A 177 -5.64 -4.29 -8.00
CA ASP A 177 -5.86 -3.67 -9.31
C ASP A 177 -6.85 -4.46 -10.15
N ALA A 178 -6.74 -5.79 -10.17
CA ALA A 178 -7.67 -6.65 -10.87
C ALA A 178 -9.09 -6.50 -10.28
N TYR A 179 -9.18 -6.40 -8.95
CA TYR A 179 -10.45 -6.15 -8.27
C TYR A 179 -11.08 -4.79 -8.66
N LEU A 180 -10.29 -3.72 -8.62
CA LEU A 180 -10.76 -2.37 -9.01
C LEU A 180 -11.14 -2.28 -10.50
N ALA A 181 -10.44 -3.04 -11.36
CA ALA A 181 -10.76 -3.13 -12.78
C ALA A 181 -11.96 -4.04 -13.09
N GLY A 182 -12.54 -4.70 -12.08
CA GLY A 182 -13.64 -5.64 -12.27
C GLY A 182 -13.23 -6.96 -12.93
N GLN A 183 -11.95 -7.31 -12.87
CA GLN A 183 -11.39 -8.55 -13.43
C GLN A 183 -11.25 -9.68 -12.40
N TYR A 184 -11.44 -9.38 -11.13
CA TYR A 184 -11.43 -10.37 -10.06
C TYR A 184 -12.86 -10.83 -9.80
N GLU A 185 -13.15 -12.11 -10.04
CA GLU A 185 -14.51 -12.68 -9.97
C GLU A 185 -14.73 -13.66 -8.81
N GLN A 186 -13.72 -13.82 -7.95
CA GLN A 186 -13.79 -14.85 -6.89
C GLN A 186 -14.21 -14.27 -5.55
N GLY A 187 -14.85 -15.13 -4.74
CA GLY A 187 -15.04 -14.90 -3.32
C GLY A 187 -15.99 -13.77 -2.93
N PHE A 188 -16.86 -13.31 -3.83
CA PHE A 188 -17.83 -12.28 -3.47
C PHE A 188 -18.85 -12.76 -2.43
N ASN A 189 -19.09 -11.93 -1.43
CA ASN A 189 -20.17 -12.13 -0.49
C ASN A 189 -21.45 -11.47 -1.01
N PRO A 190 -22.49 -12.23 -1.38
CA PRO A 190 -23.71 -11.64 -1.94
C PRO A 190 -24.41 -10.64 -1.01
N ARG A 191 -24.16 -10.71 0.29
CA ARG A 191 -24.76 -9.84 1.30
C ARG A 191 -23.95 -8.58 1.59
N GLY A 192 -22.67 -8.58 1.20
CA GLY A 192 -21.74 -7.48 1.48
C GLY A 192 -21.42 -6.57 0.29
N GLN A 193 -22.03 -6.83 -0.86
CA GLN A 193 -21.78 -6.03 -2.04
C GLN A 193 -22.47 -4.66 -1.95
N ILE A 194 -21.79 -3.65 -2.50
CA ILE A 194 -22.32 -2.28 -2.57
C ILE A 194 -23.31 -2.19 -3.72
N GLY A 195 -24.46 -1.59 -3.44
CA GLY A 195 -25.47 -1.33 -4.48
C GLY A 195 -25.00 -0.30 -5.49
N ASP A 196 -25.26 -0.53 -6.76
CA ASP A 196 -25.01 0.42 -7.86
C ASP A 196 -26.28 1.20 -8.18
N LEU A 197 -26.24 2.50 -7.97
CA LEU A 197 -27.39 3.39 -8.26
C LEU A 197 -27.46 3.81 -9.73
N ASP A 198 -26.54 3.31 -10.59
CA ASP A 198 -26.60 3.57 -12.02
C ASP A 198 -27.87 2.97 -12.63
N PRO A 199 -28.83 3.80 -13.11
CA PRO A 199 -30.10 3.32 -13.64
C PRO A 199 -29.93 2.46 -14.90
N ALA A 200 -28.79 2.57 -15.61
CA ALA A 200 -28.52 1.77 -16.79
C ALA A 200 -28.15 0.31 -16.44
N LYS A 201 -27.77 0.05 -15.19
CA LYS A 201 -27.36 -1.29 -14.74
C LYS A 201 -28.46 -2.09 -14.08
N GLY A 202 -29.61 -1.50 -13.82
CA GLY A 202 -30.76 -2.18 -13.24
C GLY A 202 -31.44 -1.42 -12.10
N GLY A 203 -32.58 -1.94 -11.66
CA GLY A 203 -33.34 -1.36 -10.56
C GLY A 203 -34.18 -0.13 -10.92
N TYR A 204 -33.97 0.50 -12.05
CA TYR A 204 -34.76 1.66 -12.49
C TYR A 204 -35.73 1.32 -13.62
N ASP A 205 -37.01 1.58 -13.39
CA ASP A 205 -38.05 1.44 -14.40
C ASP A 205 -38.35 2.80 -15.03
N PRO A 206 -38.01 3.03 -16.32
CA PRO A 206 -38.23 4.30 -17.00
C PRO A 206 -39.70 4.65 -17.17
N ALA A 207 -40.59 3.64 -17.26
CA ALA A 207 -42.01 3.86 -17.48
C ALA A 207 -42.72 4.41 -16.25
N THR A 208 -42.37 3.90 -15.10
CA THR A 208 -42.92 4.30 -13.80
C THR A 208 -42.10 5.33 -13.07
N GLN A 209 -40.87 5.58 -13.53
CA GLN A 209 -39.86 6.45 -12.90
C GLN A 209 -39.57 6.06 -11.45
N LYS A 210 -39.70 4.76 -11.15
CA LYS A 210 -39.45 4.22 -9.81
C LYS A 210 -38.15 3.43 -9.81
N PHE A 211 -37.45 3.51 -8.67
CA PHE A 211 -36.28 2.69 -8.40
C PHE A 211 -36.67 1.56 -7.46
N ASN A 212 -36.38 0.33 -7.87
CA ASN A 212 -36.58 -0.87 -7.07
C ASN A 212 -35.22 -1.35 -6.51
N ALA A 213 -34.98 -1.14 -5.24
CA ALA A 213 -33.74 -1.54 -4.59
C ALA A 213 -33.48 -3.06 -4.61
N LYS A 214 -34.52 -3.89 -4.82
CA LYS A 214 -34.37 -5.35 -4.92
C LYS A 214 -33.80 -5.80 -6.27
N GLU A 215 -33.95 -5.00 -7.29
CA GLU A 215 -33.46 -5.24 -8.65
C GLU A 215 -32.19 -4.42 -8.95
N MET A 216 -31.69 -3.69 -7.95
CA MET A 216 -30.48 -2.90 -8.05
C MET A 216 -29.27 -3.80 -8.32
N ALA A 217 -28.46 -3.44 -9.30
CA ALA A 217 -27.17 -4.10 -9.53
C ALA A 217 -26.21 -3.87 -8.35
N THR A 218 -25.26 -4.74 -8.21
CA THR A 218 -24.19 -4.59 -7.24
C THR A 218 -22.90 -4.23 -7.98
N ARG A 219 -22.01 -3.54 -7.28
CA ARG A 219 -20.69 -3.17 -7.80
C ARG A 219 -19.57 -3.49 -6.82
N ASN A 220 -18.39 -3.57 -7.33
CA ASN A 220 -17.18 -3.63 -6.50
C ASN A 220 -16.99 -2.34 -5.70
N VAL A 221 -16.28 -2.45 -4.60
CA VAL A 221 -15.77 -1.30 -3.86
C VAL A 221 -14.83 -0.49 -4.77
N ARG A 222 -14.96 0.81 -4.75
CA ARG A 222 -14.10 1.77 -5.46
C ARG A 222 -13.20 2.49 -4.48
N MET A 223 -12.17 3.14 -4.97
CA MET A 223 -11.30 3.97 -4.11
C MET A 223 -12.07 5.12 -3.46
N GLU A 224 -13.08 5.66 -4.16
CA GLU A 224 -13.94 6.75 -3.69
C GLU A 224 -14.84 6.34 -2.50
N ASP A 225 -15.02 5.04 -2.29
CA ASP A 225 -15.80 4.54 -1.14
C ASP A 225 -15.00 4.66 0.18
N GLY A 226 -13.69 4.93 0.12
CA GLY A 226 -12.85 5.17 1.29
C GLY A 226 -12.54 3.91 2.12
N ILE A 227 -12.83 2.72 1.59
CA ILE A 227 -12.64 1.43 2.28
C ILE A 227 -11.21 0.90 2.04
N LEU A 228 -10.76 0.92 0.78
CA LEU A 228 -9.45 0.43 0.40
C LEU A 228 -8.35 1.42 0.75
N LEU A 229 -7.22 0.91 1.19
CA LEU A 229 -6.02 1.71 1.43
C LEU A 229 -5.24 1.92 0.13
N PRO A 230 -4.55 3.07 0.00
CA PRO A 230 -3.62 3.32 -1.08
C PRO A 230 -2.50 2.28 -1.13
N ARG A 231 -1.82 2.21 -2.28
CA ARG A 231 -0.72 1.27 -2.46
C ARG A 231 0.46 1.57 -1.54
N TYR A 232 0.99 0.51 -0.96
CA TYR A 232 2.33 0.54 -0.38
C TYR A 232 3.36 0.70 -1.50
N ARG A 233 4.36 1.49 -1.27
CA ARG A 233 5.49 1.71 -2.19
C ARG A 233 6.77 1.97 -1.43
N LEU A 234 7.89 1.88 -2.09
CA LEU A 234 9.13 2.37 -1.52
C LEU A 234 9.07 3.89 -1.32
N PRO A 235 9.65 4.44 -0.26
CA PRO A 235 9.77 5.87 -0.09
C PRO A 235 10.65 6.46 -1.20
N THR A 236 10.41 7.72 -1.53
CA THR A 236 11.36 8.49 -2.34
C THR A 236 12.60 8.80 -1.49
N GLU A 237 13.70 9.13 -2.14
CA GLU A 237 14.92 9.55 -1.45
C GLU A 237 14.65 10.73 -0.49
N ALA A 238 13.85 11.70 -0.94
CA ALA A 238 13.48 12.85 -0.11
C ALA A 238 12.64 12.46 1.12
N GLU A 239 11.66 11.58 0.96
CA GLU A 239 10.85 11.07 2.08
C GLU A 239 11.70 10.29 3.07
N TRP A 240 12.60 9.44 2.57
CA TRP A 240 13.49 8.64 3.41
C TRP A 240 14.45 9.53 4.20
N GLU A 241 15.12 10.47 3.53
CA GLU A 241 16.06 11.40 4.18
C GLU A 241 15.33 12.29 5.20
N PHE A 242 14.13 12.79 4.84
CA PHE A 242 13.30 13.59 5.74
C PHE A 242 12.93 12.82 7.02
N ALA A 243 12.48 11.57 6.88
CA ALA A 243 12.14 10.74 8.02
C ALA A 243 13.35 10.38 8.89
N ALA A 244 14.50 10.08 8.25
CA ALA A 244 15.75 9.76 8.95
C ALA A 244 16.26 10.91 9.83
N TYR A 245 16.01 12.17 9.45
CA TYR A 245 16.40 13.31 10.27
C TYR A 245 15.53 13.55 11.49
N GLY A 246 14.35 12.93 11.56
CA GLY A 246 13.45 13.04 12.72
C GLY A 246 13.12 14.50 13.06
N LEU A 247 12.74 15.30 12.09
CA LEU A 247 12.66 16.76 12.12
C LEU A 247 11.59 17.37 13.03
N ILE A 248 10.99 16.62 13.94
CA ILE A 248 9.93 17.10 14.83
C ILE A 248 10.33 18.35 15.62
N GLY A 249 11.62 18.52 15.93
CA GLY A 249 12.14 19.71 16.61
C GLY A 249 12.51 20.90 15.70
N ASN A 250 12.42 20.73 14.39
CA ASN A 250 12.94 21.70 13.41
C ASN A 250 11.85 22.43 12.61
N THR A 251 10.59 22.16 12.89
CA THR A 251 9.46 22.76 12.17
C THR A 251 9.20 24.22 12.55
N ILE A 252 9.70 24.70 13.69
CA ILE A 252 9.40 26.04 14.21
C ILE A 252 10.43 27.06 13.79
N ASP A 253 11.70 26.67 13.64
CA ASP A 253 12.78 27.55 13.19
C ASP A 253 13.50 26.92 12.00
N GLU A 254 13.67 27.68 10.92
CA GLU A 254 14.46 27.27 9.73
C GLU A 254 15.97 27.10 10.05
N ARG A 255 16.28 26.30 11.04
CA ARG A 255 17.66 26.02 11.39
C ARG A 255 18.25 25.06 10.36
N VAL A 256 19.40 25.43 9.82
CA VAL A 256 20.30 24.50 9.14
C VAL A 256 20.64 23.41 10.14
N ILE A 257 20.14 22.22 9.89
CA ILE A 257 20.26 21.11 10.81
C ILE A 257 21.71 20.62 10.78
N GLU A 258 22.35 20.61 11.92
CA GLU A 258 23.57 19.84 12.09
C GLU A 258 23.23 18.37 11.86
N LYS A 259 23.80 17.79 10.80
CA LYS A 259 23.63 16.36 10.51
C LYS A 259 24.16 15.59 11.69
N ARG A 260 23.31 14.74 12.28
CA ARG A 260 23.79 13.73 13.21
C ARG A 260 24.63 12.73 12.43
N LEU A 261 25.89 12.67 12.77
CA LEU A 261 26.78 11.57 12.34
C LEU A 261 26.34 10.33 13.13
N TYR A 262 25.99 9.29 12.42
CA TYR A 262 25.67 7.98 13.03
C TYR A 262 26.96 7.27 13.41
#